data_bcb74ee499e1a47bab4b61b9ae811a3e
#
_entry.id   bcb74ee499e1a47bab4b61b9ae811a3e
#
_cell.length_a   1.000
_cell.length_b   1.000
_cell.length_c   1.000
_cell.angle_alpha   90.00
_cell.angle_beta   90.00
_cell.angle_gamma   90.00
#
_symmetry.space_group_name_H-M   'P 1'
#
loop_
_entity.id
_entity.type
_entity.pdbx_description
1 polymer ?
#
loop_
_entity_poly.entity_id
_entity_poly.type
_entity_poly.pdbx_seq_one_letter_code
_entity_poly.pdbx_strand_id
1 'polypeptide(L)'
;MQEIEKLDFRDAVKELAKIQHIDIEKYSIDNKKLAAESDEKAKLKRLHSLAHQFFRSALTNSPQAQDYLKEKRNLTSDLIEHFQIGYAPDKHYELIQFLRSKGFSDNDLIEASLAKRKLNGEIYTFFRNRITFPIFDAMGNVIAFSARVINPEDKPKYLNSAEHKAFEKSKVLYGLNFAKNNIKEFQKLIIVEGQMDVIGLARLDQPIGVATSGTALSSDHVKLIKRYTENIYLLFDADNAGNQASIRALKLFYQQNLYPKIIELPDGFKDTDDLANTENGKSDFLTCLENAEDGFIKIYHRLRASSDLSSPIDKQKLINTLFELILSVNSLTIQEHYKQLLAEKLGFASEILDAQFKRYKAWDWRSILLQQQRQSEQSQSQKYQMERDLLVLSLFYQGAILNYLQENEKLEDLFSFINLLAETDPNGALSQVLQEKLDEDMTKKLDELSLWRDSQIDPLSDPEKKLQLIWQTLTPYLQSKLQRALKDPSVSQEKKKQLLEARKKI
;
A
#
# COMPACT_ATOMS: atom_id res chain seq x y z
N MET A 1 -0.35 -25.94 14.33
CA MET A 1 -1.01 -24.80 13.69
C MET A 1 -0.03 -23.90 12.93
N GLN A 2 0.97 -23.26 13.58
CA GLN A 2 1.93 -22.43 12.83
C GLN A 2 2.64 -23.21 11.72
N GLU A 3 3.15 -24.39 11.99
CA GLU A 3 3.87 -25.21 11.02
C GLU A 3 2.94 -25.95 10.04
N ILE A 4 1.77 -26.37 10.50
CA ILE A 4 0.83 -27.17 9.68
C ILE A 4 0.02 -26.26 8.75
N GLU A 5 -0.57 -25.18 9.29
CA GLU A 5 -1.44 -24.25 8.57
C GLU A 5 -0.70 -22.98 8.08
N LYS A 6 0.61 -22.86 8.39
CA LYS A 6 1.46 -21.72 8.00
C LYS A 6 0.91 -20.36 8.49
N LEU A 7 0.16 -20.39 9.58
CA LEU A 7 -0.38 -19.20 10.23
C LEU A 7 0.72 -18.49 11.05
N ASP A 8 0.59 -17.20 11.26
CA ASP A 8 1.41 -16.53 12.26
C ASP A 8 1.00 -16.91 13.69
N PHE A 9 1.82 -16.56 14.68
CA PHE A 9 1.58 -16.96 16.05
C PHE A 9 0.21 -16.50 16.57
N ARG A 10 -0.19 -15.27 16.26
CA ARG A 10 -1.49 -14.71 16.68
C ARG A 10 -2.66 -15.45 16.06
N ASP A 11 -2.60 -15.71 14.76
CA ASP A 11 -3.66 -16.40 14.03
C ASP A 11 -3.71 -17.87 14.41
N ALA A 12 -2.57 -18.52 14.67
CA ALA A 12 -2.51 -19.88 15.18
C ALA A 12 -3.14 -20.00 16.57
N VAL A 13 -2.88 -19.04 17.47
CA VAL A 13 -3.49 -18.99 18.81
C VAL A 13 -5.00 -18.80 18.72
N LYS A 14 -5.49 -17.89 17.84
CA LYS A 14 -6.92 -17.67 17.64
C LYS A 14 -7.62 -18.94 17.12
N GLU A 15 -7.01 -19.61 16.15
CA GLU A 15 -7.60 -20.83 15.59
C GLU A 15 -7.63 -21.98 16.60
N LEU A 16 -6.56 -22.13 17.39
CA LEU A 16 -6.55 -23.10 18.50
C LEU A 16 -7.61 -22.77 19.55
N ALA A 17 -7.74 -21.50 19.90
CA ALA A 17 -8.76 -21.06 20.88
C ALA A 17 -10.18 -21.33 20.37
N LYS A 18 -10.43 -21.11 19.08
CA LYS A 18 -11.72 -21.41 18.45
C LYS A 18 -12.02 -22.91 18.47
N ILE A 19 -11.04 -23.75 18.14
CA ILE A 19 -11.18 -25.22 18.19
C ILE A 19 -11.47 -25.71 19.62
N GLN A 20 -10.85 -25.08 20.61
CA GLN A 20 -11.00 -25.43 22.02
C GLN A 20 -12.13 -24.67 22.73
N HIS A 21 -12.92 -23.87 21.99
CA HIS A 21 -13.97 -22.99 22.53
C HIS A 21 -13.50 -22.08 23.67
N ILE A 22 -12.21 -21.61 23.60
CA ILE A 22 -11.62 -20.70 24.56
C ILE A 22 -11.78 -19.26 24.06
N ASP A 23 -12.38 -18.41 24.87
CA ASP A 23 -12.46 -16.98 24.61
C ASP A 23 -11.14 -16.31 25.05
N ILE A 24 -10.22 -16.15 24.09
CA ILE A 24 -8.90 -15.51 24.35
C ILE A 24 -8.98 -14.01 24.59
N GLU A 25 -10.08 -13.36 24.23
CA GLU A 25 -10.25 -11.91 24.42
C GLU A 25 -10.30 -11.56 25.93
N LYS A 26 -10.71 -12.49 26.78
CA LYS A 26 -10.68 -12.32 28.23
C LYS A 26 -9.29 -12.17 28.85
N TYR A 27 -8.25 -12.56 28.12
CA TYR A 27 -6.87 -12.59 28.62
C TYR A 27 -5.98 -11.49 28.05
N SER A 28 -6.50 -10.55 27.25
CA SER A 28 -5.72 -9.47 26.65
C SER A 28 -5.67 -8.23 27.58
N ILE A 29 -4.50 -7.58 27.61
CA ILE A 29 -4.23 -6.46 28.54
C ILE A 29 -4.97 -5.16 28.15
N ASP A 30 -5.44 -5.05 26.90
CA ASP A 30 -6.12 -3.85 26.36
C ASP A 30 -7.50 -4.22 25.79
N ASN A 31 -8.33 -4.85 26.62
CA ASN A 31 -9.55 -5.58 26.23
C ASN A 31 -10.56 -4.77 25.40
N LYS A 32 -10.81 -3.51 25.72
CA LYS A 32 -11.87 -2.73 25.05
C LYS A 32 -11.50 -2.33 23.61
N LYS A 33 -10.26 -1.91 23.36
CA LYS A 33 -9.83 -1.47 22.05
C LYS A 33 -9.62 -2.65 21.09
N LEU A 34 -9.01 -3.73 21.59
CA LEU A 34 -8.80 -4.95 20.82
C LEU A 34 -10.11 -5.68 20.50
N ALA A 35 -11.07 -5.72 21.44
CA ALA A 35 -12.39 -6.27 21.20
C ALA A 35 -13.16 -5.46 20.14
N ALA A 36 -13.15 -4.12 20.21
CA ALA A 36 -13.78 -3.27 19.21
C ALA A 36 -13.16 -3.45 17.80
N GLU A 37 -11.84 -3.56 17.70
CA GLU A 37 -11.15 -3.83 16.43
C GLU A 37 -11.46 -5.24 15.89
N SER A 38 -11.59 -6.23 16.77
CA SER A 38 -11.97 -7.60 16.42
C SER A 38 -13.41 -7.67 15.89
N ASP A 39 -14.34 -7.03 16.58
CA ASP A 39 -15.74 -6.95 16.20
C ASP A 39 -15.92 -6.25 14.85
N GLU A 40 -15.17 -5.16 14.62
CA GLU A 40 -15.22 -4.41 13.37
C GLU A 40 -14.65 -5.23 12.19
N LYS A 41 -13.54 -5.95 12.40
CA LYS A 41 -13.00 -6.89 11.41
C LYS A 41 -13.98 -8.04 11.12
N ALA A 42 -14.62 -8.60 12.16
CA ALA A 42 -15.62 -9.64 12.01
C ALA A 42 -16.84 -9.13 11.23
N LYS A 43 -17.29 -7.89 11.50
CA LYS A 43 -18.36 -7.23 10.77
C LYS A 43 -18.02 -7.05 9.29
N LEU A 44 -16.82 -6.56 8.97
CA LEU A 44 -16.35 -6.42 7.59
C LEU A 44 -16.27 -7.74 6.84
N LYS A 45 -15.75 -8.81 7.47
CA LYS A 45 -15.73 -10.16 6.89
C LYS A 45 -17.13 -10.69 6.60
N ARG A 46 -18.08 -10.53 7.54
CA ARG A 46 -19.49 -10.91 7.33
C ARG A 46 -20.09 -10.15 6.15
N LEU A 47 -19.82 -8.85 6.04
CA LEU A 47 -20.32 -8.01 4.97
C LEU A 47 -19.77 -8.46 3.60
N HIS A 48 -18.45 -8.73 3.51
CA HIS A 48 -17.84 -9.26 2.29
C HIS A 48 -18.36 -10.66 1.92
N SER A 49 -18.60 -11.53 2.90
CA SER A 49 -19.21 -12.85 2.67
C SER A 49 -20.60 -12.72 2.05
N LEU A 50 -21.46 -11.82 2.56
CA LEU A 50 -22.78 -11.57 1.99
C LEU A 50 -22.72 -10.95 0.60
N ALA A 51 -21.80 -9.99 0.38
CA ALA A 51 -21.58 -9.41 -0.95
C ALA A 51 -21.11 -10.47 -1.95
N HIS A 52 -20.24 -11.39 -1.50
CA HIS A 52 -19.78 -12.52 -2.32
C HIS A 52 -20.94 -13.45 -2.70
N GLN A 53 -21.80 -13.83 -1.76
CA GLN A 53 -23.00 -14.62 -2.05
C GLN A 53 -23.91 -13.92 -3.07
N PHE A 54 -24.10 -12.60 -2.93
CA PHE A 54 -24.84 -11.82 -3.90
C PHE A 54 -24.22 -11.87 -5.29
N PHE A 55 -22.90 -11.67 -5.43
CA PHE A 55 -22.20 -11.72 -6.71
C PHE A 55 -22.22 -13.12 -7.34
N ARG A 56 -22.14 -14.17 -6.53
CA ARG A 56 -22.27 -15.56 -7.00
C ARG A 56 -23.67 -15.82 -7.58
N SER A 57 -24.70 -15.44 -6.83
CA SER A 57 -26.11 -15.56 -7.29
C SER A 57 -26.36 -14.72 -8.55
N ALA A 58 -25.80 -13.51 -8.62
CA ALA A 58 -25.92 -12.65 -9.80
C ALA A 58 -25.26 -13.27 -11.04
N LEU A 59 -24.12 -13.95 -10.89
CA LEU A 59 -23.49 -14.69 -12.00
C LEU A 59 -24.38 -15.80 -12.51
N THR A 60 -24.97 -16.59 -11.62
CA THR A 60 -25.89 -17.70 -11.98
C THR A 60 -27.09 -17.18 -12.79
N ASN A 61 -27.55 -15.96 -12.50
CA ASN A 61 -28.71 -15.34 -13.15
C ASN A 61 -28.35 -14.42 -14.33
N SER A 62 -27.09 -14.38 -14.78
CA SER A 62 -26.63 -13.54 -15.89
C SER A 62 -26.04 -14.36 -17.04
N PRO A 63 -26.81 -14.70 -18.08
CA PRO A 63 -26.28 -15.38 -19.27
C PRO A 63 -25.08 -14.63 -19.88
N GLN A 64 -25.18 -13.30 -20.00
CA GLN A 64 -24.09 -12.47 -20.54
C GLN A 64 -22.76 -12.65 -19.81
N ALA A 65 -22.78 -12.66 -18.47
CA ALA A 65 -21.58 -12.83 -17.66
C ALA A 65 -21.04 -14.27 -17.74
N GLN A 66 -21.93 -15.27 -17.83
CA GLN A 66 -21.55 -16.67 -18.03
C GLN A 66 -20.92 -16.90 -19.40
N ASP A 67 -21.51 -16.36 -20.47
CA ASP A 67 -20.99 -16.46 -21.84
C ASP A 67 -19.62 -15.77 -21.96
N TYR A 68 -19.45 -14.60 -21.32
CA TYR A 68 -18.15 -13.92 -21.24
C TYR A 68 -17.07 -14.82 -20.62
N LEU A 69 -17.38 -15.49 -19.51
CA LEU A 69 -16.43 -16.37 -18.82
C LEU A 69 -16.11 -17.61 -19.65
N LYS A 70 -17.13 -18.23 -20.27
CA LYS A 70 -16.98 -19.45 -21.05
C LYS A 70 -16.37 -19.21 -22.42
N GLU A 71 -16.91 -18.24 -23.19
CA GLU A 71 -16.54 -18.04 -24.60
C GLU A 71 -15.33 -17.11 -24.77
N LYS A 72 -15.22 -16.05 -23.93
CA LYS A 72 -14.14 -15.08 -24.04
C LYS A 72 -12.95 -15.40 -23.15
N ARG A 73 -13.15 -16.18 -22.08
CA ARG A 73 -12.11 -16.52 -21.12
C ARG A 73 -11.81 -18.02 -21.06
N ASN A 74 -12.57 -18.83 -21.79
CA ASN A 74 -12.42 -20.29 -21.84
C ASN A 74 -12.39 -20.94 -20.46
N LEU A 75 -13.20 -20.41 -19.51
CA LEU A 75 -13.27 -20.95 -18.15
C LEU A 75 -14.37 -22.01 -18.07
N THR A 76 -13.99 -23.18 -17.58
CA THR A 76 -14.94 -24.27 -17.27
C THR A 76 -15.78 -23.91 -16.05
N SER A 77 -16.94 -24.56 -15.92
CA SER A 77 -17.80 -24.37 -14.74
C SER A 77 -17.06 -24.75 -13.44
N ASP A 78 -16.20 -25.76 -13.48
CA ASP A 78 -15.40 -26.19 -12.32
C ASP A 78 -14.39 -25.12 -11.88
N LEU A 79 -13.74 -24.44 -12.82
CA LEU A 79 -12.83 -23.33 -12.51
C LEU A 79 -13.57 -22.11 -11.97
N ILE A 80 -14.74 -21.79 -12.54
CA ILE A 80 -15.60 -20.70 -12.03
C ILE A 80 -16.02 -21.00 -10.59
N GLU A 81 -16.37 -22.25 -10.29
CA GLU A 81 -16.73 -22.69 -8.94
C GLU A 81 -15.51 -22.72 -8.00
N HIS A 82 -14.40 -23.31 -8.44
CA HIS A 82 -13.17 -23.42 -7.66
C HIS A 82 -12.67 -22.03 -7.21
N PHE A 83 -12.57 -21.07 -8.14
CA PHE A 83 -12.13 -19.70 -7.83
C PHE A 83 -13.26 -18.82 -7.28
N GLN A 84 -14.46 -19.37 -7.11
CA GLN A 84 -15.63 -18.69 -6.56
C GLN A 84 -15.93 -17.38 -7.26
N ILE A 85 -15.78 -17.35 -8.60
CA ILE A 85 -15.98 -16.17 -9.43
C ILE A 85 -17.45 -15.73 -9.36
N GLY A 86 -17.69 -14.42 -9.28
CA GLY A 86 -19.01 -13.81 -9.25
C GLY A 86 -19.19 -12.73 -10.33
N TYR A 87 -20.34 -12.10 -10.31
CA TYR A 87 -20.67 -10.98 -11.19
C TYR A 87 -21.31 -9.85 -10.40
N ALA A 88 -20.80 -8.64 -10.56
CA ALA A 88 -21.45 -7.43 -10.07
C ALA A 88 -22.35 -6.87 -11.18
N PRO A 89 -23.69 -6.93 -11.02
CA PRO A 89 -24.62 -6.46 -12.06
C PRO A 89 -24.48 -4.97 -12.37
N ASP A 90 -24.93 -4.57 -13.56
CA ASP A 90 -25.03 -3.14 -13.93
C ASP A 90 -26.24 -2.48 -13.24
N LYS A 91 -26.25 -2.52 -11.93
CA LYS A 91 -27.30 -1.99 -11.07
C LYS A 91 -26.71 -1.14 -9.96
N HIS A 92 -27.21 0.09 -9.82
CA HIS A 92 -26.62 1.04 -8.89
C HIS A 92 -26.89 0.74 -7.41
N TYR A 93 -28.00 0.03 -7.10
CA TYR A 93 -28.51 -0.03 -5.73
C TYR A 93 -28.85 -1.44 -5.23
N GLU A 94 -28.90 -2.47 -6.09
CA GLU A 94 -29.36 -3.81 -5.69
C GLU A 94 -28.51 -4.41 -4.57
N LEU A 95 -27.17 -4.37 -4.69
CA LEU A 95 -26.26 -4.83 -3.64
C LEU A 95 -26.47 -4.02 -2.34
N ILE A 96 -26.63 -2.70 -2.46
CA ILE A 96 -26.84 -1.81 -1.33
C ILE A 96 -28.14 -2.17 -0.59
N GLN A 97 -29.25 -2.33 -1.32
CA GLN A 97 -30.54 -2.73 -0.75
C GLN A 97 -30.46 -4.10 -0.08
N PHE A 98 -29.79 -5.06 -0.73
CA PHE A 98 -29.57 -6.38 -0.16
C PHE A 98 -28.79 -6.30 1.16
N LEU A 99 -27.68 -5.56 1.21
CA LEU A 99 -26.87 -5.45 2.42
C LEU A 99 -27.55 -4.64 3.53
N ARG A 100 -28.31 -3.61 3.19
CA ARG A 100 -29.18 -2.88 4.14
C ARG A 100 -30.24 -3.80 4.76
N SER A 101 -30.84 -4.70 3.98
CA SER A 101 -31.81 -5.69 4.49
C SER A 101 -31.16 -6.69 5.47
N LYS A 102 -29.83 -6.83 5.45
CA LYS A 102 -29.04 -7.63 6.39
C LYS A 102 -28.55 -6.85 7.61
N GLY A 103 -28.97 -5.58 7.75
CA GLY A 103 -28.71 -4.73 8.91
C GLY A 103 -27.42 -3.89 8.83
N PHE A 104 -26.81 -3.76 7.64
CA PHE A 104 -25.61 -2.92 7.49
C PHE A 104 -25.99 -1.48 7.12
N SER A 105 -25.25 -0.53 7.69
CA SER A 105 -25.39 0.90 7.40
C SER A 105 -24.62 1.29 6.13
N ASP A 106 -24.94 2.45 5.57
CA ASP A 106 -24.24 3.02 4.42
C ASP A 106 -22.74 3.21 4.69
N ASN A 107 -22.39 3.61 5.90
CA ASN A 107 -20.98 3.79 6.29
C ASN A 107 -20.23 2.46 6.30
N ASP A 108 -20.87 1.37 6.73
CA ASP A 108 -20.27 0.03 6.69
C ASP A 108 -19.96 -0.40 5.25
N LEU A 109 -20.89 -0.10 4.31
CA LEU A 109 -20.71 -0.43 2.90
C LEU A 109 -19.58 0.39 2.25
N ILE A 110 -19.44 1.65 2.63
CA ILE A 110 -18.35 2.54 2.15
C ILE A 110 -17.01 2.08 2.72
N GLU A 111 -16.95 1.80 4.02
CA GLU A 111 -15.75 1.30 4.67
C GLU A 111 -15.27 -0.03 4.05
N ALA A 112 -16.19 -0.93 3.74
CA ALA A 112 -15.90 -2.19 3.05
C ALA A 112 -15.58 -2.04 1.56
N SER A 113 -15.51 -0.83 1.00
CA SER A 113 -15.33 -0.60 -0.44
C SER A 113 -16.37 -1.26 -1.33
N LEU A 114 -17.59 -1.47 -0.84
CA LEU A 114 -18.71 -2.01 -1.62
C LEU A 114 -19.62 -0.92 -2.18
N ALA A 115 -19.55 0.29 -1.60
CA ALA A 115 -20.26 1.48 -2.07
C ALA A 115 -19.35 2.71 -2.06
N LYS A 116 -19.75 3.72 -2.83
CA LYS A 116 -19.17 5.07 -2.81
C LYS A 116 -20.27 6.11 -2.62
N ARG A 117 -19.89 7.26 -2.06
CA ARG A 117 -20.78 8.41 -1.86
C ARG A 117 -20.59 9.42 -2.99
N LYS A 118 -21.71 9.88 -3.56
CA LYS A 118 -21.75 11.00 -4.50
C LYS A 118 -21.67 12.33 -3.75
N LEU A 119 -21.41 13.42 -4.45
CA LEU A 119 -21.39 14.78 -3.90
C LEU A 119 -22.75 15.18 -3.27
N ASN A 120 -23.87 14.67 -3.79
CA ASN A 120 -25.22 14.90 -3.25
C ASN A 120 -25.56 14.03 -2.03
N GLY A 121 -24.59 13.25 -1.50
CA GLY A 121 -24.77 12.41 -0.32
C GLY A 121 -25.31 10.99 -0.60
N GLU A 122 -25.86 10.72 -1.79
CA GLU A 122 -26.33 9.38 -2.15
C GLU A 122 -25.17 8.40 -2.29
N ILE A 123 -25.39 7.14 -1.92
CA ILE A 123 -24.42 6.07 -2.15
C ILE A 123 -24.80 5.24 -3.36
N TYR A 124 -23.79 4.70 -4.06
CA TYR A 124 -23.93 3.80 -5.19
C TYR A 124 -22.94 2.65 -5.11
N THR A 125 -23.29 1.53 -5.73
CA THR A 125 -22.46 0.31 -5.72
C THR A 125 -21.09 0.57 -6.39
N PHE A 126 -20.03 0.18 -5.70
CA PHE A 126 -18.64 0.41 -6.17
C PHE A 126 -18.30 -0.45 -7.39
N PHE A 127 -18.62 -1.75 -7.33
CA PHE A 127 -18.42 -2.68 -8.44
C PHE A 127 -19.70 -2.75 -9.28
N ARG A 128 -19.58 -2.57 -10.57
CA ARG A 128 -20.72 -2.56 -11.48
C ARG A 128 -20.31 -3.05 -12.86
N ASN A 129 -21.15 -3.89 -13.48
CA ASN A 129 -20.93 -4.53 -14.77
C ASN A 129 -19.55 -5.19 -14.89
N ARG A 130 -19.16 -5.99 -13.86
CA ARG A 130 -17.83 -6.58 -13.77
C ARG A 130 -17.88 -8.00 -13.24
N ILE A 131 -16.99 -8.84 -13.77
CA ILE A 131 -16.67 -10.13 -13.16
C ILE A 131 -15.90 -9.88 -11.86
N THR A 132 -16.33 -10.50 -10.77
CA THR A 132 -15.70 -10.33 -9.45
C THR A 132 -14.88 -11.54 -9.07
N PHE A 133 -13.68 -11.30 -8.56
CA PHE A 133 -12.74 -12.27 -8.03
C PHE A 133 -12.61 -12.02 -6.53
N PRO A 134 -13.10 -12.93 -5.66
CA PRO A 134 -12.97 -12.74 -4.21
C PRO A 134 -11.53 -12.86 -3.76
N ILE A 135 -11.12 -12.01 -2.85
CA ILE A 135 -9.81 -12.04 -2.19
C ILE A 135 -10.02 -12.58 -0.78
N PHE A 136 -9.26 -13.63 -0.44
CA PHE A 136 -9.40 -14.35 0.82
C PHE A 136 -8.24 -14.04 1.77
N ASP A 137 -8.52 -14.05 3.07
CA ASP A 137 -7.49 -14.15 4.09
C ASP A 137 -6.95 -15.58 4.21
N ALA A 138 -5.92 -15.79 5.05
CA ALA A 138 -5.32 -17.11 5.28
C ALA A 138 -6.31 -18.15 5.85
N MET A 139 -7.38 -17.69 6.52
CA MET A 139 -8.43 -18.54 7.09
C MET A 139 -9.55 -18.86 6.09
N GLY A 140 -9.52 -18.32 4.87
CA GLY A 140 -10.54 -18.55 3.86
C GLY A 140 -11.76 -17.64 3.97
N ASN A 141 -11.71 -16.54 4.73
CA ASN A 141 -12.76 -15.54 4.72
C ASN A 141 -12.57 -14.58 3.56
N VAL A 142 -13.66 -14.22 2.86
CA VAL A 142 -13.62 -13.15 1.86
C VAL A 142 -13.42 -11.81 2.56
N ILE A 143 -12.39 -11.08 2.15
CA ILE A 143 -12.01 -9.79 2.76
C ILE A 143 -11.99 -8.63 1.78
N ALA A 144 -12.02 -8.89 0.47
CA ALA A 144 -12.01 -7.88 -0.58
C ALA A 144 -12.41 -8.50 -1.92
N PHE A 145 -12.47 -7.67 -2.95
CA PHE A 145 -12.71 -8.10 -4.33
C PHE A 145 -11.76 -7.38 -5.29
N SER A 146 -11.37 -8.10 -6.33
CA SER A 146 -10.94 -7.53 -7.59
C SER A 146 -12.06 -7.72 -8.62
N ALA A 147 -12.25 -6.77 -9.52
CA ALA A 147 -13.33 -6.84 -10.48
C ALA A 147 -12.88 -6.39 -11.88
N ARG A 148 -13.10 -7.25 -12.89
CA ARG A 148 -12.71 -7.03 -14.28
C ARG A 148 -13.92 -6.61 -15.12
N VAL A 149 -13.75 -5.66 -16.02
CA VAL A 149 -14.78 -5.26 -16.98
C VAL A 149 -15.15 -6.43 -17.92
N ILE A 150 -16.43 -6.51 -18.28
CA ILE A 150 -16.91 -7.39 -19.34
C ILE A 150 -16.73 -6.71 -20.71
N ASN A 151 -17.07 -5.42 -20.78
CA ASN A 151 -16.88 -4.62 -21.99
C ASN A 151 -15.46 -4.04 -22.00
N PRO A 152 -14.62 -4.28 -23.04
CA PRO A 152 -13.28 -3.73 -23.15
C PRO A 152 -13.20 -2.19 -23.16
N GLU A 153 -14.26 -1.50 -23.55
CA GLU A 153 -14.31 -0.03 -23.57
C GLU A 153 -14.44 0.58 -22.17
N ASP A 154 -14.90 -0.20 -21.18
CA ASP A 154 -15.04 0.26 -19.80
C ASP A 154 -13.67 0.39 -19.13
N LYS A 155 -13.46 1.49 -18.42
CA LYS A 155 -12.22 1.75 -17.69
C LYS A 155 -12.50 2.02 -16.20
N PRO A 156 -11.55 1.65 -15.34
CA PRO A 156 -10.32 0.89 -15.58
C PRO A 156 -10.61 -0.60 -15.86
N LYS A 157 -9.69 -1.30 -16.56
CA LYS A 157 -9.81 -2.74 -16.88
C LYS A 157 -10.04 -3.59 -15.62
N TYR A 158 -9.32 -3.30 -14.54
CA TYR A 158 -9.50 -3.89 -13.21
C TYR A 158 -9.82 -2.81 -12.19
N LEU A 159 -10.72 -3.12 -11.28
CA LEU A 159 -11.09 -2.32 -10.13
C LEU A 159 -10.92 -3.17 -8.87
N ASN A 160 -10.06 -2.72 -7.94
CA ASN A 160 -9.79 -3.43 -6.70
C ASN A 160 -10.40 -2.69 -5.52
N SER A 161 -10.83 -3.42 -4.47
CA SER A 161 -11.20 -2.82 -3.20
C SER A 161 -10.12 -1.87 -2.70
N ALA A 162 -10.51 -0.77 -2.07
CA ALA A 162 -9.59 0.05 -1.30
C ALA A 162 -9.16 -0.71 -0.03
N GLU A 163 -8.06 -0.30 0.58
CA GLU A 163 -7.63 -0.85 1.86
C GLU A 163 -8.58 -0.46 2.99
N HIS A 164 -8.76 -1.36 3.93
CA HIS A 164 -9.58 -1.16 5.12
C HIS A 164 -9.10 -2.10 6.24
N LYS A 165 -9.65 -2.00 7.45
CA LYS A 165 -9.17 -2.72 8.64
C LYS A 165 -9.04 -4.24 8.49
N ALA A 166 -9.82 -4.86 7.59
CA ALA A 166 -9.72 -6.30 7.30
C ALA A 166 -8.87 -6.63 6.06
N PHE A 167 -8.45 -5.64 5.26
CA PHE A 167 -7.73 -5.84 4.00
C PHE A 167 -6.60 -4.83 3.81
N GLU A 168 -5.38 -5.31 3.90
CA GLU A 168 -4.14 -4.59 3.57
C GLU A 168 -3.50 -5.27 2.35
N LYS A 169 -3.45 -4.58 1.22
CA LYS A 169 -2.94 -5.15 -0.05
C LYS A 169 -1.52 -5.68 0.07
N SER A 170 -0.70 -5.05 0.86
CA SER A 170 0.70 -5.43 1.10
C SER A 170 0.87 -6.75 1.87
N LYS A 171 -0.20 -7.30 2.45
CA LYS A 171 -0.17 -8.52 3.29
C LYS A 171 -0.97 -9.69 2.72
N VAL A 172 -1.62 -9.51 1.57
CA VAL A 172 -2.54 -10.50 1.00
C VAL A 172 -2.17 -10.82 -0.44
N LEU A 173 -2.05 -12.11 -0.75
CA LEU A 173 -1.83 -12.60 -2.12
C LEU A 173 -3.10 -13.28 -2.63
N TYR A 174 -3.58 -12.84 -3.79
CA TYR A 174 -4.66 -13.51 -4.49
C TYR A 174 -4.23 -14.94 -4.88
N GLY A 175 -5.13 -15.87 -4.78
CA GLY A 175 -4.86 -17.26 -5.13
C GLY A 175 -4.25 -18.10 -4.00
N LEU A 176 -3.62 -17.51 -2.99
CA LEU A 176 -2.93 -18.24 -1.92
C LEU A 176 -3.87 -19.20 -1.17
N ASN A 177 -5.11 -18.78 -0.91
CA ASN A 177 -6.11 -19.64 -0.27
C ASN A 177 -6.38 -20.93 -1.06
N PHE A 178 -6.39 -20.87 -2.38
CA PHE A 178 -6.59 -22.00 -3.28
C PHE A 178 -5.31 -22.83 -3.47
N ALA A 179 -4.17 -22.16 -3.54
CA ALA A 179 -2.87 -22.76 -3.88
C ALA A 179 -2.15 -23.40 -2.68
N LYS A 180 -2.47 -23.02 -1.43
CA LYS A 180 -1.67 -23.39 -0.24
C LYS A 180 -1.40 -24.89 -0.07
N ASN A 181 -2.36 -25.75 -0.38
CA ASN A 181 -2.18 -27.20 -0.27
C ASN A 181 -1.29 -27.75 -1.40
N ASN A 182 -1.51 -27.28 -2.62
CA ASN A 182 -0.69 -27.65 -3.78
C ASN A 182 0.76 -27.14 -3.64
N ILE A 183 0.95 -25.94 -3.07
CA ILE A 183 2.30 -25.42 -2.77
C ILE A 183 3.03 -26.35 -1.81
N LYS A 184 2.35 -26.87 -0.78
CA LYS A 184 2.94 -27.85 0.14
C LYS A 184 3.29 -29.17 -0.56
N GLU A 185 2.44 -29.65 -1.45
CA GLU A 185 2.64 -30.89 -2.20
C GLU A 185 3.77 -30.77 -3.22
N PHE A 186 3.69 -29.76 -4.08
CA PHE A 186 4.69 -29.53 -5.14
C PHE A 186 5.98 -28.87 -4.64
N GLN A 187 5.99 -28.35 -3.41
CA GLN A 187 7.09 -27.58 -2.83
C GLN A 187 7.56 -26.42 -3.73
N LYS A 188 6.64 -25.81 -4.46
CA LYS A 188 6.88 -24.73 -5.42
C LYS A 188 5.76 -23.69 -5.34
N LEU A 189 6.10 -22.42 -5.66
CA LEU A 189 5.15 -21.32 -5.77
C LEU A 189 5.52 -20.45 -6.97
N ILE A 190 4.52 -20.07 -7.78
CA ILE A 190 4.69 -19.16 -8.92
C ILE A 190 4.00 -17.84 -8.60
N ILE A 191 4.73 -16.73 -8.72
CA ILE A 191 4.20 -15.38 -8.54
C ILE A 191 3.94 -14.79 -9.92
N VAL A 192 2.70 -14.35 -10.11
CA VAL A 192 2.22 -13.67 -11.33
C VAL A 192 1.64 -12.30 -11.02
N GLU A 193 1.24 -11.53 -12.05
CA GLU A 193 0.75 -10.16 -11.85
C GLU A 193 -0.73 -10.11 -11.44
N GLY A 194 -1.59 -10.92 -12.05
CA GLY A 194 -3.03 -10.77 -11.93
C GLY A 194 -3.83 -12.05 -11.68
N GLN A 195 -5.14 -11.86 -11.50
CA GLN A 195 -6.08 -12.92 -11.20
C GLN A 195 -6.22 -13.92 -12.36
N MET A 196 -6.21 -13.42 -13.59
CA MET A 196 -6.34 -14.30 -14.77
C MET A 196 -5.10 -15.15 -14.96
N ASP A 197 -3.92 -14.66 -14.59
CA ASP A 197 -2.69 -15.43 -14.65
C ASP A 197 -2.69 -16.60 -13.66
N VAL A 198 -3.22 -16.38 -12.44
CA VAL A 198 -3.42 -17.44 -11.45
C VAL A 198 -4.36 -18.51 -11.97
N ILE A 199 -5.46 -18.10 -12.61
CA ILE A 199 -6.43 -19.02 -13.22
C ILE A 199 -5.80 -19.71 -14.42
N GLY A 200 -5.03 -18.99 -15.25
CA GLY A 200 -4.27 -19.54 -16.37
C GLY A 200 -3.31 -20.65 -15.91
N LEU A 201 -2.56 -20.43 -14.83
CA LEU A 201 -1.71 -21.47 -14.24
C LEU A 201 -2.50 -22.72 -13.81
N ALA A 202 -3.68 -22.55 -13.20
CA ALA A 202 -4.52 -23.68 -12.84
C ALA A 202 -5.01 -24.46 -14.07
N ARG A 203 -5.31 -23.78 -15.19
CA ARG A 203 -5.64 -24.40 -16.48
C ARG A 203 -4.45 -25.15 -17.10
N LEU A 204 -3.25 -24.72 -16.79
CA LEU A 204 -2.00 -25.35 -17.21
C LEU A 204 -1.55 -26.47 -16.24
N ASP A 205 -2.44 -26.95 -15.38
CA ASP A 205 -2.18 -27.96 -14.35
C ASP A 205 -1.09 -27.54 -13.34
N GLN A 206 -0.94 -26.23 -13.11
CA GLN A 206 -0.03 -25.63 -12.13
C GLN A 206 -0.80 -24.80 -11.08
N PRO A 207 -1.62 -25.45 -10.20
CA PRO A 207 -2.46 -24.73 -9.24
C PRO A 207 -1.67 -24.22 -8.01
N ILE A 208 -0.48 -23.63 -8.27
CA ILE A 208 0.48 -23.09 -7.30
C ILE A 208 0.74 -21.60 -7.51
N GLY A 209 -0.12 -20.97 -8.32
CA GLY A 209 -0.02 -19.56 -8.66
C GLY A 209 -0.57 -18.64 -7.58
N VAL A 210 0.12 -17.49 -7.36
CA VAL A 210 -0.36 -16.39 -6.52
C VAL A 210 -0.08 -15.06 -7.19
N ALA A 211 -0.91 -14.04 -6.91
CA ALA A 211 -0.74 -12.72 -7.50
C ALA A 211 -0.83 -11.59 -6.46
N THR A 212 -0.14 -10.47 -6.74
CA THR A 212 -0.18 -9.25 -5.91
C THR A 212 -1.40 -8.37 -6.18
N SER A 213 -2.19 -8.68 -7.21
CA SER A 213 -3.47 -8.04 -7.54
C SER A 213 -3.39 -6.53 -7.76
N GLY A 214 -2.44 -6.09 -8.58
CA GLY A 214 -2.30 -4.69 -8.99
C GLY A 214 -1.57 -3.81 -7.97
N THR A 215 -0.80 -4.40 -7.08
CA THR A 215 0.18 -3.71 -6.24
C THR A 215 1.59 -4.28 -6.47
N ALA A 216 2.62 -3.51 -6.15
CA ALA A 216 3.97 -4.06 -6.14
C ALA A 216 4.13 -5.12 -5.04
N LEU A 217 4.99 -6.12 -5.27
CA LEU A 217 5.38 -7.06 -4.23
C LEU A 217 5.97 -6.31 -3.03
N SER A 218 5.60 -6.73 -1.82
CA SER A 218 6.06 -6.11 -0.56
C SER A 218 6.94 -7.07 0.25
N SER A 219 7.65 -6.54 1.24
CA SER A 219 8.39 -7.35 2.20
C SER A 219 7.49 -8.29 3.02
N ASP A 220 6.23 -7.88 3.28
CA ASP A 220 5.27 -8.71 3.99
C ASP A 220 4.75 -9.85 3.12
N HIS A 221 4.57 -9.63 1.81
CA HIS A 221 4.32 -10.71 0.85
C HIS A 221 5.46 -11.74 0.86
N VAL A 222 6.72 -11.30 0.83
CA VAL A 222 7.88 -12.20 0.86
C VAL A 222 7.93 -13.01 2.16
N LYS A 223 7.69 -12.38 3.32
CA LYS A 223 7.58 -13.09 4.60
C LYS A 223 6.44 -14.10 4.61
N LEU A 224 5.30 -13.76 4.00
CA LEU A 224 4.16 -14.67 3.88
C LEU A 224 4.53 -15.88 3.01
N ILE A 225 5.12 -15.68 1.84
CA ILE A 225 5.54 -16.72 0.90
C ILE A 225 6.53 -17.69 1.55
N LYS A 226 7.53 -17.14 2.28
CA LYS A 226 8.57 -17.92 2.97
C LYS A 226 8.01 -18.97 3.93
N ARG A 227 6.81 -18.77 4.47
CA ARG A 227 6.14 -19.76 5.35
C ARG A 227 5.70 -21.01 4.60
N TYR A 228 5.54 -20.93 3.28
CA TYR A 228 5.02 -22.02 2.45
C TYR A 228 6.11 -22.79 1.73
N THR A 229 7.06 -22.08 1.10
CA THR A 229 8.16 -22.67 0.32
C THR A 229 9.29 -21.69 0.12
N GLU A 230 10.50 -22.22 -0.11
CA GLU A 230 11.66 -21.44 -0.56
C GLU A 230 11.88 -21.56 -2.08
N ASN A 231 11.20 -22.50 -2.76
CA ASN A 231 11.25 -22.68 -4.21
C ASN A 231 10.25 -21.76 -4.90
N ILE A 232 10.72 -20.58 -5.25
CA ILE A 232 9.90 -19.48 -5.77
C ILE A 232 10.22 -19.24 -7.23
N TYR A 233 9.18 -19.07 -8.03
CA TYR A 233 9.27 -18.71 -9.43
C TYR A 233 8.56 -17.38 -9.66
N LEU A 234 9.18 -16.50 -10.44
CA LEU A 234 8.59 -15.24 -10.90
C LEU A 234 8.20 -15.38 -12.36
N LEU A 235 6.98 -15.02 -12.68
CA LEU A 235 6.47 -14.97 -14.03
C LEU A 235 5.72 -13.65 -14.22
N PHE A 236 6.46 -12.62 -14.59
CA PHE A 236 5.95 -11.30 -14.91
C PHE A 236 6.07 -11.04 -16.40
N ASP A 237 5.29 -10.08 -16.91
CA ASP A 237 5.28 -9.73 -18.33
C ASP A 237 6.70 -9.45 -18.86
N ALA A 238 6.96 -9.81 -20.12
CA ALA A 238 8.27 -9.65 -20.74
C ALA A 238 8.60 -8.19 -21.11
N ASP A 239 7.71 -7.24 -20.83
CA ASP A 239 7.89 -5.83 -21.12
C ASP A 239 8.82 -5.12 -20.12
N ASN A 240 9.09 -3.83 -20.36
CA ASN A 240 9.95 -3.04 -19.48
C ASN A 240 9.39 -2.92 -18.05
N ALA A 241 8.07 -2.89 -17.88
CA ALA A 241 7.43 -2.78 -16.56
C ALA A 241 7.61 -4.07 -15.76
N GLY A 242 7.37 -5.24 -16.37
CA GLY A 242 7.57 -6.54 -15.77
C GLY A 242 9.05 -6.84 -15.47
N ASN A 243 9.99 -6.37 -16.34
CA ASN A 243 11.42 -6.44 -16.05
C ASN A 243 11.79 -5.66 -14.79
N GLN A 244 11.29 -4.42 -14.65
CA GLN A 244 11.51 -3.62 -13.43
C GLN A 244 10.82 -4.23 -12.21
N ALA A 245 9.64 -4.85 -12.39
CA ALA A 245 8.97 -5.58 -11.32
C ALA A 245 9.79 -6.79 -10.88
N SER A 246 10.38 -7.55 -11.81
CA SER A 246 11.27 -8.68 -11.53
C SER A 246 12.49 -8.25 -10.70
N ILE A 247 13.16 -7.16 -11.10
CA ILE A 247 14.33 -6.62 -10.37
C ILE A 247 13.93 -6.21 -8.94
N ARG A 248 12.81 -5.49 -8.78
CA ARG A 248 12.31 -5.11 -7.45
C ARG A 248 11.96 -6.33 -6.59
N ALA A 249 11.31 -7.33 -7.16
CA ALA A 249 10.97 -8.57 -6.49
C ALA A 249 12.22 -9.32 -6.01
N LEU A 250 13.21 -9.51 -6.89
CA LEU A 250 14.47 -10.17 -6.54
C LEU A 250 15.17 -9.49 -5.36
N LYS A 251 15.23 -8.15 -5.34
CA LYS A 251 15.82 -7.41 -4.21
C LYS A 251 15.15 -7.76 -2.87
N LEU A 252 13.81 -7.82 -2.86
CA LEU A 252 13.06 -8.17 -1.65
C LEU A 252 13.31 -9.62 -1.21
N PHE A 253 13.38 -10.55 -2.15
CA PHE A 253 13.67 -11.95 -1.86
C PHE A 253 15.09 -12.15 -1.35
N TYR A 254 16.08 -11.54 -2.00
CA TYR A 254 17.49 -11.63 -1.60
C TYR A 254 17.75 -11.12 -0.18
N GLN A 255 17.04 -10.05 0.23
CA GLN A 255 17.03 -9.56 1.62
C GLN A 255 16.49 -10.57 2.63
N GLN A 256 15.74 -11.58 2.20
CA GLN A 256 15.21 -12.65 3.04
C GLN A 256 15.93 -14.00 2.83
N ASN A 257 17.07 -14.00 2.14
CA ASN A 257 17.84 -15.18 1.72
C ASN A 257 17.00 -16.18 0.88
N LEU A 258 16.17 -15.66 0.01
CA LEU A 258 15.40 -16.42 -0.96
C LEU A 258 15.89 -16.06 -2.37
N TYR A 259 16.03 -17.06 -3.24
CA TYR A 259 16.64 -16.92 -4.56
C TYR A 259 15.70 -17.42 -5.65
N PRO A 260 14.71 -16.60 -6.06
CA PRO A 260 13.72 -17.00 -7.05
C PRO A 260 14.33 -17.27 -8.41
N LYS A 261 13.71 -18.21 -9.12
CA LYS A 261 13.93 -18.41 -10.55
C LYS A 261 12.95 -17.57 -11.35
N ILE A 262 13.29 -17.21 -12.58
CA ILE A 262 12.41 -16.52 -13.52
C ILE A 262 11.99 -17.47 -14.63
N ILE A 263 10.68 -17.58 -14.85
CA ILE A 263 10.07 -18.30 -15.97
C ILE A 263 9.91 -17.32 -17.13
N GLU A 264 10.20 -17.76 -18.34
CA GLU A 264 9.81 -17.07 -19.57
C GLU A 264 8.84 -17.92 -20.36
N LEU A 265 7.75 -17.29 -20.82
CA LEU A 265 6.81 -17.92 -21.75
C LEU A 265 7.42 -17.98 -23.14
N PRO A 266 6.94 -18.87 -24.02
CA PRO A 266 7.38 -18.93 -25.40
C PRO A 266 7.06 -17.62 -26.13
N ASP A 267 7.82 -17.31 -27.17
CA ASP A 267 7.61 -16.11 -27.98
C ASP A 267 6.15 -16.04 -28.53
N GLY A 268 5.56 -14.85 -28.43
CA GLY A 268 4.19 -14.60 -28.89
C GLY A 268 3.11 -14.69 -27.81
N PHE A 269 3.41 -15.21 -26.63
CA PHE A 269 2.47 -15.26 -25.50
C PHE A 269 2.79 -14.15 -24.47
N LYS A 270 1.76 -13.43 -24.04
CA LYS A 270 1.90 -12.33 -23.07
C LYS A 270 1.80 -12.81 -21.64
N ASP A 271 0.85 -13.72 -21.40
CA ASP A 271 0.50 -14.18 -20.06
C ASP A 271 0.09 -15.66 -20.10
N THR A 272 -0.13 -16.24 -18.92
CA THR A 272 -0.52 -17.63 -18.79
C THR A 272 -1.94 -17.92 -19.27
N ASP A 273 -2.82 -16.89 -19.28
CA ASP A 273 -4.18 -17.02 -19.82
C ASP A 273 -4.14 -17.24 -21.34
N ASP A 274 -3.27 -16.50 -22.04
CA ASP A 274 -3.05 -16.67 -23.48
C ASP A 274 -2.50 -18.08 -23.80
N LEU A 275 -1.45 -18.51 -23.10
CA LEU A 275 -0.84 -19.84 -23.31
C LEU A 275 -1.82 -20.98 -23.01
N ALA A 276 -2.63 -20.84 -21.97
CA ALA A 276 -3.62 -21.84 -21.59
C ALA A 276 -4.75 -22.03 -22.59
N ASN A 277 -4.88 -21.15 -23.60
CA ASN A 277 -5.82 -21.28 -24.71
C ASN A 277 -5.32 -22.14 -25.85
N THR A 278 -4.07 -22.59 -25.83
CA THR A 278 -3.46 -23.41 -26.90
C THR A 278 -3.54 -24.89 -26.56
N GLU A 279 -3.52 -25.74 -27.60
CA GLU A 279 -3.59 -27.19 -27.47
C GLU A 279 -2.39 -27.76 -26.70
N ASN A 280 -1.20 -27.20 -26.94
CA ASN A 280 0.05 -27.65 -26.30
C ASN A 280 0.41 -26.84 -25.06
N GLY A 281 -0.43 -25.92 -24.61
CA GLY A 281 -0.11 -24.97 -23.55
C GLY A 281 0.44 -25.61 -22.26
N LYS A 282 -0.08 -26.78 -21.88
CA LYS A 282 0.40 -27.49 -20.67
C LYS A 282 1.83 -28.01 -20.84
N SER A 283 2.14 -28.66 -21.96
CA SER A 283 3.49 -29.18 -22.25
C SER A 283 4.51 -28.04 -22.43
N ASP A 284 4.08 -26.98 -23.12
CA ASP A 284 4.95 -25.80 -23.35
C ASP A 284 5.26 -25.11 -22.03
N PHE A 285 4.27 -24.96 -21.14
CA PHE A 285 4.49 -24.37 -19.83
C PHE A 285 5.40 -25.22 -18.94
N LEU A 286 5.25 -26.55 -18.95
CA LEU A 286 6.16 -27.44 -18.23
C LEU A 286 7.60 -27.26 -18.70
N THR A 287 7.80 -27.15 -20.01
CA THR A 287 9.11 -26.87 -20.59
C THR A 287 9.67 -25.53 -20.12
N CYS A 288 8.85 -24.47 -20.05
CA CYS A 288 9.24 -23.18 -19.51
C CYS A 288 9.62 -23.27 -18.02
N LEU A 289 8.88 -24.03 -17.24
CA LEU A 289 9.12 -24.22 -15.81
C LEU A 289 10.44 -24.97 -15.56
N GLU A 290 10.73 -26.00 -16.35
CA GLU A 290 11.99 -26.77 -16.29
C GLU A 290 13.19 -25.91 -16.70
N ASN A 291 13.03 -25.03 -17.68
CA ASN A 291 14.04 -24.11 -18.19
C ASN A 291 14.15 -22.80 -17.38
N ALA A 292 13.42 -22.69 -16.27
CA ALA A 292 13.47 -21.49 -15.43
C ALA A 292 14.87 -21.29 -14.85
N GLU A 293 15.43 -20.10 -15.12
CA GLU A 293 16.80 -19.74 -14.72
C GLU A 293 16.81 -18.99 -13.37
N ASP A 294 17.98 -19.07 -12.69
CA ASP A 294 18.25 -18.18 -11.55
C ASP A 294 17.94 -16.71 -11.90
N GLY A 295 17.29 -16.00 -10.96
CA GLY A 295 16.79 -14.66 -11.22
C GLY A 295 17.88 -13.66 -11.59
N PHE A 296 19.08 -13.75 -10.98
CA PHE A 296 20.22 -12.89 -11.31
C PHE A 296 20.72 -13.13 -12.73
N ILE A 297 20.89 -14.40 -13.09
CA ILE A 297 21.33 -14.81 -14.43
C ILE A 297 20.32 -14.36 -15.49
N LYS A 298 19.05 -14.55 -15.23
CA LYS A 298 17.99 -14.17 -16.16
C LYS A 298 17.92 -12.65 -16.39
N ILE A 299 18.03 -11.86 -15.32
CA ILE A 299 18.11 -10.40 -15.45
C ILE A 299 19.36 -9.98 -16.21
N TYR A 300 20.51 -10.64 -15.97
CA TYR A 300 21.71 -10.38 -16.78
C TYR A 300 21.44 -10.63 -18.27
N HIS A 301 20.84 -11.76 -18.66
CA HIS A 301 20.55 -12.09 -20.06
C HIS A 301 19.61 -11.05 -20.69
N ARG A 302 18.54 -10.64 -19.99
CA ARG A 302 17.59 -9.60 -20.45
C ARG A 302 18.24 -8.24 -20.64
N LEU A 303 19.04 -7.81 -19.67
CA LEU A 303 19.77 -6.53 -19.76
C LEU A 303 20.80 -6.55 -20.89
N ARG A 304 21.53 -7.68 -21.06
CA ARG A 304 22.50 -7.84 -22.14
C ARG A 304 21.82 -7.77 -23.52
N ALA A 305 20.67 -8.41 -23.69
CA ALA A 305 19.95 -8.42 -24.96
C ALA A 305 19.45 -7.02 -25.36
N SER A 306 19.15 -6.16 -24.37
CA SER A 306 18.65 -4.80 -24.59
C SER A 306 19.74 -3.71 -24.57
N SER A 307 21.01 -4.05 -24.32
CA SER A 307 22.11 -3.10 -24.17
C SER A 307 23.13 -3.24 -25.28
N ASP A 308 23.63 -2.10 -25.77
CA ASP A 308 24.82 -2.08 -26.64
C ASP A 308 26.10 -2.18 -25.78
N LEU A 309 26.66 -3.40 -25.71
CA LEU A 309 27.88 -3.63 -24.92
C LEU A 309 29.13 -3.00 -25.54
N SER A 310 29.10 -2.47 -26.76
CA SER A 310 30.17 -1.65 -27.35
C SER A 310 30.18 -0.23 -26.74
N SER A 311 29.02 0.23 -26.25
CA SER A 311 28.84 1.50 -25.52
C SER A 311 29.35 1.36 -24.07
N PRO A 312 30.40 2.09 -23.64
CA PRO A 312 30.85 2.07 -22.24
C PRO A 312 29.77 2.51 -21.26
N ILE A 313 28.86 3.42 -21.68
CA ILE A 313 27.77 3.94 -20.85
C ILE A 313 26.72 2.87 -20.60
N ASP A 314 26.29 2.13 -21.63
CA ASP A 314 25.27 1.11 -21.48
C ASP A 314 25.80 -0.11 -20.74
N LYS A 315 27.09 -0.46 -20.98
CA LYS A 315 27.79 -1.47 -20.17
C LYS A 315 27.83 -1.09 -18.70
N GLN A 316 28.08 0.19 -18.38
CA GLN A 316 28.10 0.67 -16.98
C GLN A 316 26.70 0.65 -16.35
N LYS A 317 25.63 1.00 -17.09
CA LYS A 317 24.25 0.91 -16.60
C LYS A 317 23.88 -0.54 -16.25
N LEU A 318 24.21 -1.48 -17.12
CA LEU A 318 24.00 -2.91 -16.89
C LEU A 318 24.71 -3.36 -15.60
N ILE A 319 26.01 -3.02 -15.44
CA ILE A 319 26.79 -3.35 -14.26
C ILE A 319 26.16 -2.76 -12.99
N ASN A 320 25.74 -1.50 -13.03
CA ASN A 320 25.15 -0.83 -11.88
C ASN A 320 23.84 -1.52 -11.43
N THR A 321 22.96 -1.88 -12.38
CA THR A 321 21.71 -2.61 -12.06
C THR A 321 22.01 -3.97 -11.42
N LEU A 322 23.02 -4.70 -11.89
CA LEU A 322 23.40 -5.98 -11.31
C LEU A 322 24.10 -5.81 -9.95
N PHE A 323 24.86 -4.74 -9.76
CA PHE A 323 25.44 -4.42 -8.44
C PHE A 323 24.36 -4.12 -7.40
N GLU A 324 23.27 -3.45 -7.78
CA GLU A 324 22.11 -3.25 -6.89
C GLU A 324 21.50 -4.58 -6.44
N LEU A 325 21.38 -5.55 -7.34
CA LEU A 325 20.90 -6.90 -6.99
C LEU A 325 21.90 -7.61 -6.05
N ILE A 326 23.20 -7.57 -6.35
CA ILE A 326 24.24 -8.18 -5.49
C ILE A 326 24.21 -7.54 -4.09
N LEU A 327 24.08 -6.21 -3.98
CA LEU A 327 24.00 -5.50 -2.69
C LEU A 327 22.78 -5.91 -1.85
N SER A 328 21.69 -6.32 -2.49
CA SER A 328 20.48 -6.79 -1.79
C SER A 328 20.60 -8.21 -1.22
N VAL A 329 21.63 -8.97 -1.62
CA VAL A 329 21.91 -10.32 -1.11
C VAL A 329 22.55 -10.24 0.27
N ASN A 330 21.96 -10.85 1.30
CA ASN A 330 22.53 -10.84 2.65
C ASN A 330 23.73 -11.76 2.82
N SER A 331 23.79 -12.89 2.08
CA SER A 331 24.88 -13.87 2.16
C SER A 331 26.14 -13.38 1.43
N LEU A 332 27.23 -13.17 2.14
CA LEU A 332 28.50 -12.78 1.54
C LEU A 332 29.03 -13.82 0.54
N THR A 333 28.81 -15.11 0.80
CA THR A 333 29.21 -16.19 -0.11
C THR A 333 28.47 -16.10 -1.44
N ILE A 334 27.17 -15.81 -1.41
CA ILE A 334 26.37 -15.68 -2.63
C ILE A 334 26.66 -14.35 -3.32
N GLN A 335 26.90 -13.27 -2.58
CA GLN A 335 27.40 -12.02 -3.19
C GLN A 335 28.70 -12.27 -3.98
N GLU A 336 29.64 -13.00 -3.39
CA GLU A 336 30.89 -13.34 -4.05
C GLU A 336 30.69 -14.19 -5.29
N HIS A 337 29.84 -15.21 -5.22
CA HIS A 337 29.48 -16.04 -6.35
C HIS A 337 28.89 -15.21 -7.51
N TYR A 338 27.94 -14.31 -7.26
CA TYR A 338 27.38 -13.46 -8.32
C TYR A 338 28.39 -12.46 -8.88
N LYS A 339 29.32 -11.94 -8.07
CA LYS A 339 30.42 -11.08 -8.58
C LYS A 339 31.35 -11.84 -9.52
N GLN A 340 31.75 -13.04 -9.13
CA GLN A 340 32.63 -13.89 -9.96
C GLN A 340 31.92 -14.25 -11.28
N LEU A 341 30.66 -14.66 -11.21
CA LEU A 341 29.86 -14.95 -12.39
C LEU A 341 29.75 -13.73 -13.32
N LEU A 342 29.53 -12.54 -12.76
CA LEU A 342 29.44 -11.31 -13.54
C LEU A 342 30.79 -10.94 -14.19
N ALA A 343 31.90 -11.12 -13.49
CA ALA A 343 33.25 -10.92 -14.01
C ALA A 343 33.53 -11.83 -15.22
N GLU A 344 33.22 -13.11 -15.09
CA GLU A 344 33.34 -14.10 -16.18
C GLU A 344 32.48 -13.73 -17.39
N LYS A 345 31.17 -13.43 -17.16
CA LYS A 345 30.23 -13.09 -18.24
C LYS A 345 30.59 -11.80 -19.00
N LEU A 346 31.24 -10.84 -18.34
CA LEU A 346 31.65 -9.57 -18.95
C LEU A 346 33.12 -9.56 -19.44
N GLY A 347 33.87 -10.62 -19.17
CA GLY A 347 35.28 -10.72 -19.53
C GLY A 347 36.19 -9.77 -18.74
N PHE A 348 35.85 -9.50 -17.48
CA PHE A 348 36.68 -8.70 -16.58
C PHE A 348 37.54 -9.59 -15.65
N ALA A 349 38.69 -9.08 -15.26
CA ALA A 349 39.40 -9.64 -14.12
C ALA A 349 38.60 -9.39 -12.85
N SER A 350 38.49 -10.39 -11.97
CA SER A 350 37.68 -10.32 -10.73
C SER A 350 38.07 -9.14 -9.85
N GLU A 351 39.37 -8.79 -9.80
CA GLU A 351 39.94 -7.70 -9.01
C GLU A 351 39.38 -6.32 -9.49
N ILE A 352 39.21 -6.17 -10.82
CA ILE A 352 38.67 -4.93 -11.40
C ILE A 352 37.21 -4.78 -11.03
N LEU A 353 36.42 -5.86 -11.14
CA LEU A 353 35.01 -5.82 -10.80
C LEU A 353 34.82 -5.60 -9.29
N ASP A 354 35.64 -6.20 -8.44
CA ASP A 354 35.64 -5.98 -7.00
C ASP A 354 35.96 -4.53 -6.62
N ALA A 355 36.93 -3.92 -7.28
CA ALA A 355 37.25 -2.50 -7.06
C ALA A 355 36.11 -1.60 -7.47
N GLN A 356 35.43 -1.90 -8.59
CA GLN A 356 34.21 -1.18 -9.02
C GLN A 356 33.06 -1.39 -8.06
N PHE A 357 32.82 -2.61 -7.60
CA PHE A 357 31.76 -2.92 -6.64
C PHE A 357 31.95 -2.18 -5.30
N LYS A 358 33.18 -2.13 -4.78
CA LYS A 358 33.51 -1.36 -3.57
C LYS A 358 33.23 0.12 -3.75
N ARG A 359 33.59 0.71 -4.90
CA ARG A 359 33.28 2.11 -5.22
C ARG A 359 31.77 2.36 -5.34
N TYR A 360 31.07 1.45 -6.02
CA TYR A 360 29.61 1.52 -6.15
C TYR A 360 28.92 1.45 -4.79
N LYS A 361 29.32 0.52 -3.93
CA LYS A 361 28.79 0.40 -2.56
C LYS A 361 29.03 1.67 -1.74
N ALA A 362 30.20 2.28 -1.82
CA ALA A 362 30.51 3.52 -1.13
C ALA A 362 29.68 4.71 -1.66
N TRP A 363 29.39 4.74 -2.96
CA TRP A 363 28.54 5.75 -3.59
C TRP A 363 27.07 5.56 -3.22
N ASP A 364 26.57 4.34 -3.21
CA ASP A 364 25.19 3.98 -2.83
C ASP A 364 24.91 4.42 -1.38
N TRP A 365 25.80 4.12 -0.44
CA TRP A 365 25.70 4.59 0.94
C TRP A 365 25.63 6.14 1.06
N ARG A 366 26.43 6.85 0.25
CA ARG A 366 26.38 8.31 0.20
C ARG A 366 25.04 8.82 -0.35
N SER A 367 24.54 8.20 -1.40
CA SER A 367 23.26 8.59 -2.00
C SER A 367 22.09 8.37 -1.04
N ILE A 368 22.09 7.26 -0.30
CA ILE A 368 21.10 6.96 0.74
C ILE A 368 21.15 8.00 1.86
N LEU A 369 22.34 8.34 2.36
CA LEU A 369 22.52 9.36 3.39
C LEU A 369 22.03 10.73 2.93
N LEU A 370 22.37 11.15 1.71
CA LEU A 370 21.92 12.42 1.12
C LEU A 370 20.40 12.42 0.89
N GLN A 371 19.81 11.29 0.51
CA GLN A 371 18.37 11.17 0.34
C GLN A 371 17.62 11.21 1.68
N GLN A 372 18.17 10.59 2.73
CA GLN A 372 17.65 10.69 4.10
C GLN A 372 17.73 12.13 4.63
N GLN A 373 18.84 12.82 4.37
CA GLN A 373 18.96 14.24 4.71
C GLN A 373 17.92 15.09 3.98
N ARG A 374 17.77 14.93 2.66
CA ARG A 374 16.74 15.64 1.87
C ARG A 374 15.32 15.31 2.32
N GLN A 375 15.02 14.07 2.67
CA GLN A 375 13.71 13.69 3.19
C GLN A 375 13.45 14.29 4.58
N SER A 376 14.46 14.37 5.44
CA SER A 376 14.34 15.06 6.74
C SER A 376 14.15 16.56 6.56
N GLU A 377 14.85 17.19 5.63
CA GLU A 377 14.69 18.60 5.27
C GLU A 377 13.32 18.88 4.63
N GLN A 378 12.84 18.00 3.72
CA GLN A 378 11.50 18.11 3.14
C GLN A 378 10.40 17.87 4.18
N SER A 379 10.56 16.91 5.08
CA SER A 379 9.58 16.69 6.15
C SER A 379 9.57 17.82 7.17
N GLN A 380 10.71 18.45 7.46
CA GLN A 380 10.79 19.68 8.25
C GLN A 380 10.15 20.86 7.51
N SER A 381 10.38 20.99 6.21
CA SER A 381 9.75 22.02 5.37
C SER A 381 8.24 21.83 5.26
N GLN A 382 7.73 20.62 5.07
CA GLN A 382 6.29 20.31 5.07
C GLN A 382 5.65 20.57 6.42
N LYS A 383 6.32 20.18 7.51
CA LYS A 383 5.87 20.46 8.86
C LYS A 383 5.86 21.96 9.16
N TYR A 384 6.86 22.69 8.69
CA TYR A 384 6.97 24.16 8.75
C TYR A 384 5.84 24.83 7.96
N GLN A 385 5.57 24.40 6.72
CA GLN A 385 4.46 24.87 5.89
C GLN A 385 3.12 24.65 6.60
N MET A 386 2.88 23.44 7.12
CA MET A 386 1.65 23.10 7.85
C MET A 386 1.49 23.90 9.15
N GLU A 387 2.57 24.11 9.91
CA GLU A 387 2.59 24.96 11.09
C GLU A 387 2.30 26.42 10.75
N ARG A 388 2.88 26.93 9.66
CA ARG A 388 2.65 28.26 9.09
C ARG A 388 1.18 28.43 8.66
N ASP A 389 0.64 27.49 7.88
CA ASP A 389 -0.71 27.53 7.35
C ASP A 389 -1.76 27.49 8.49
N LEU A 390 -1.53 26.70 9.53
CA LEU A 390 -2.39 26.68 10.73
C LEU A 390 -2.36 28.00 11.51
N LEU A 391 -1.20 28.64 11.60
CA LEU A 391 -1.04 29.90 12.31
C LEU A 391 -1.68 31.06 11.53
N VAL A 392 -1.50 31.08 10.21
CA VAL A 392 -2.12 32.07 9.32
C VAL A 392 -3.63 31.93 9.31
N LEU A 393 -4.18 30.71 9.27
CA LEU A 393 -5.61 30.45 9.45
C LEU A 393 -6.12 30.97 10.81
N SER A 394 -5.36 30.77 11.87
CA SER A 394 -5.67 31.24 13.22
C SER A 394 -5.72 32.78 13.29
N LEU A 395 -4.75 33.46 12.68
CA LEU A 395 -4.65 34.94 12.62
C LEU A 395 -5.75 35.53 11.73
N PHE A 396 -6.10 34.91 10.61
CA PHE A 396 -7.18 35.33 9.72
C PHE A 396 -8.54 35.24 10.41
N TYR A 397 -8.81 34.14 11.12
CA TYR A 397 -10.04 34.01 11.91
C TYR A 397 -10.14 35.03 13.02
N GLN A 398 -9.05 35.41 13.57
CA GLN A 398 -8.96 36.41 14.59
C GLN A 398 -9.30 37.81 14.06
N GLY A 399 -8.83 38.17 12.85
CA GLY A 399 -9.25 39.43 12.18
C GLY A 399 -10.77 39.49 11.95
N ALA A 400 -11.35 38.36 11.51
CA ALA A 400 -12.80 38.21 11.33
C ALA A 400 -13.58 38.19 12.66
N ILE A 401 -13.00 37.64 13.73
CA ILE A 401 -13.59 37.59 15.07
C ILE A 401 -13.40 38.92 15.81
N LEU A 402 -12.27 39.62 15.67
CA LEU A 402 -12.04 40.97 16.26
C LEU A 402 -13.03 41.99 15.75
N ASN A 403 -13.43 41.91 14.47
CA ASN A 403 -14.51 42.77 13.95
C ASN A 403 -15.86 42.44 14.54
N TYR A 404 -16.04 41.29 15.18
CA TYR A 404 -17.31 40.82 15.79
C TYR A 404 -17.30 40.87 17.32
N LEU A 405 -16.12 40.84 17.96
CA LEU A 405 -15.95 40.86 19.42
C LEU A 405 -15.03 42.04 19.82
N GLN A 406 -15.64 43.20 19.89
CA GLN A 406 -15.03 44.42 20.48
C GLN A 406 -14.77 44.24 21.98
N GLU A 407 -13.86 43.58 22.47
CA GLU A 407 -13.47 43.35 23.88
C GLU A 407 -13.32 41.89 24.27
N ASN A 408 -12.15 41.29 24.02
CA ASN A 408 -11.81 40.03 24.65
C ASN A 408 -10.34 40.01 25.11
N GLU A 409 -10.11 40.33 26.40
CA GLU A 409 -8.77 40.35 27.04
C GLU A 409 -8.00 39.03 26.85
N LYS A 410 -8.66 37.90 26.72
CA LYS A 410 -8.01 36.59 26.50
C LYS A 410 -7.31 36.46 25.15
N LEU A 411 -7.76 37.14 24.14
CA LEU A 411 -7.11 37.18 22.82
C LEU A 411 -5.84 38.03 22.81
N GLU A 412 -5.84 39.16 23.50
CA GLU A 412 -4.64 40.01 23.68
C GLU A 412 -3.56 39.27 24.46
N ASP A 413 -3.92 38.53 25.48
CA ASP A 413 -3.00 37.70 26.26
C ASP A 413 -2.40 36.57 25.42
N LEU A 414 -3.22 35.91 24.54
CA LEU A 414 -2.75 34.89 23.60
C LEU A 414 -1.74 35.47 22.60
N PHE A 415 -2.01 36.64 22.03
CA PHE A 415 -1.06 37.31 21.13
C PHE A 415 0.24 37.70 21.82
N SER A 416 0.12 38.23 23.01
CA SER A 416 1.30 38.60 23.80
C SER A 416 2.15 37.33 24.06
N PHE A 417 1.55 36.22 24.33
CA PHE A 417 2.24 34.97 24.52
C PHE A 417 2.86 34.38 23.23
N ILE A 418 2.14 34.45 22.11
CA ILE A 418 2.66 34.03 20.79
C ILE A 418 3.87 34.88 20.38
N ASN A 419 3.77 36.20 20.52
CA ASN A 419 4.87 37.10 20.23
C ASN A 419 6.09 36.80 21.11
N LEU A 420 5.89 36.59 22.40
CA LEU A 420 6.96 36.26 23.32
C LEU A 420 7.64 34.91 23.01
N LEU A 421 6.86 33.92 22.56
CA LEU A 421 7.40 32.64 22.05
C LEU A 421 8.20 32.82 20.76
N ALA A 422 7.70 33.67 19.83
CA ALA A 422 8.40 33.96 18.57
C ALA A 422 9.75 34.59 18.79
N GLU A 423 9.89 35.48 19.79
CA GLU A 423 11.17 36.11 20.17
C GLU A 423 12.20 35.10 20.75
N THR A 424 11.78 33.93 21.20
CA THR A 424 12.70 32.89 21.69
C THR A 424 13.29 32.00 20.57
N ASP A 425 12.69 32.05 19.37
CA ASP A 425 13.17 31.35 18.17
C ASP A 425 13.05 32.28 16.95
N PRO A 426 13.97 33.29 16.83
CA PRO A 426 13.87 34.34 15.83
C PRO A 426 13.96 33.86 14.37
N ASN A 427 14.50 32.66 14.13
CA ASN A 427 14.55 32.01 12.82
C ASN A 427 13.50 30.90 12.66
N GLY A 428 12.63 30.71 13.64
CA GLY A 428 11.60 29.67 13.61
C GLY A 428 10.34 30.11 12.87
N ALA A 429 9.48 29.14 12.57
CA ALA A 429 8.23 29.33 11.84
C ALA A 429 7.34 30.43 12.41
N LEU A 430 7.30 30.53 13.74
CA LEU A 430 6.46 31.50 14.45
C LEU A 430 6.90 32.94 14.20
N SER A 431 8.22 33.22 14.27
CA SER A 431 8.80 34.55 14.02
C SER A 431 8.65 34.98 12.57
N GLN A 432 8.83 34.05 11.64
CA GLN A 432 8.69 34.35 10.21
C GLN A 432 7.25 34.67 9.84
N VAL A 433 6.26 33.92 10.35
CA VAL A 433 4.84 34.20 10.11
C VAL A 433 4.40 35.54 10.67
N LEU A 434 4.93 35.93 11.83
CA LEU A 434 4.60 37.24 12.42
C LEU A 434 5.30 38.44 11.71
N GLN A 435 6.44 38.19 11.05
CA GLN A 435 7.22 39.21 10.34
C GLN A 435 6.81 39.36 8.87
N GLU A 436 6.32 38.33 8.23
CA GLU A 436 5.87 38.41 6.84
C GLU A 436 4.56 39.21 6.74
N LYS A 437 4.59 40.32 6.01
CA LYS A 437 3.36 40.97 5.58
C LYS A 437 2.63 40.05 4.61
N LEU A 438 1.32 39.90 4.78
CA LEU A 438 0.45 39.16 3.86
C LEU A 438 0.64 39.68 2.44
N ASP A 439 1.27 38.93 1.58
CA ASP A 439 1.37 39.21 0.15
C ASP A 439 0.17 38.63 -0.62
N GLU A 440 0.01 39.00 -1.91
CA GLU A 440 -1.11 38.55 -2.75
C GLU A 440 -1.17 37.02 -2.90
N ASP A 441 -0.03 36.34 -2.87
CA ASP A 441 0.05 34.85 -3.04
C ASP A 441 -0.42 34.13 -1.77
N MET A 442 -0.20 34.73 -0.61
CA MET A 442 -0.66 34.25 0.68
C MET A 442 -2.17 34.46 0.87
N THR A 443 -2.68 35.61 0.38
CA THR A 443 -4.12 35.89 0.35
C THR A 443 -4.86 34.87 -0.54
N LYS A 444 -4.31 34.54 -1.71
CA LYS A 444 -4.87 33.54 -2.63
C LYS A 444 -4.86 32.11 -2.04
N LYS A 445 -3.79 31.72 -1.35
CA LYS A 445 -3.73 30.44 -0.63
C LYS A 445 -4.71 30.37 0.54
N LEU A 446 -4.93 31.49 1.23
CA LEU A 446 -5.94 31.59 2.29
C LEU A 446 -7.35 31.45 1.75
N ASP A 447 -7.64 32.02 0.58
CA ASP A 447 -8.92 31.85 -0.11
C ASP A 447 -9.13 30.40 -0.56
N GLU A 448 -8.12 29.73 -1.08
CA GLU A 448 -8.18 28.29 -1.43
C GLU A 448 -8.39 27.40 -0.18
N LEU A 449 -7.72 27.68 0.92
CA LEU A 449 -7.87 26.97 2.20
C LEU A 449 -9.22 27.28 2.87
N SER A 450 -9.74 28.52 2.74
CA SER A 450 -11.06 28.89 3.24
C SER A 450 -12.17 28.20 2.45
N LEU A 451 -12.07 28.14 1.11
CA LEU A 451 -12.99 27.40 0.24
C LEU A 451 -13.00 25.91 0.55
N TRP A 452 -11.84 25.31 0.80
CA TRP A 452 -11.73 23.89 1.20
C TRP A 452 -12.40 23.63 2.56
N ARG A 453 -12.28 24.57 3.49
CA ARG A 453 -12.86 24.46 4.82
C ARG A 453 -14.35 24.78 4.85
N ASP A 454 -14.81 25.78 4.09
CA ASP A 454 -16.22 26.15 4.00
C ASP A 454 -17.08 25.02 3.41
N SER A 455 -16.43 24.08 2.69
CA SER A 455 -17.03 22.80 2.28
C SER A 455 -17.23 21.80 3.43
N GLN A 456 -16.57 22.00 4.59
CA GLN A 456 -16.56 21.06 5.73
C GLN A 456 -17.25 21.62 6.99
N ILE A 457 -17.39 22.94 7.12
CA ILE A 457 -17.94 23.60 8.32
C ILE A 457 -18.99 24.62 7.86
N ASP A 458 -20.21 24.53 8.42
CA ASP A 458 -21.28 25.48 8.21
C ASP A 458 -20.81 26.91 8.61
N PRO A 459 -20.78 27.91 7.69
CA PRO A 459 -20.34 29.26 7.96
C PRO A 459 -21.20 30.01 9.00
N LEU A 460 -22.38 29.51 9.33
CA LEU A 460 -23.29 30.05 10.32
C LEU A 460 -23.14 29.44 11.73
N SER A 461 -22.20 28.51 11.93
CA SER A 461 -21.98 27.87 13.23
C SER A 461 -21.34 28.83 14.24
N ASP A 462 -21.86 28.74 15.46
CA ASP A 462 -21.56 29.45 16.71
C ASP A 462 -20.06 29.89 16.85
N PRO A 463 -19.75 31.21 17.01
CA PRO A 463 -18.40 31.71 17.17
C PRO A 463 -17.63 31.11 18.35
N GLU A 464 -18.33 30.73 19.45
CA GLU A 464 -17.68 30.08 20.60
C GLU A 464 -17.16 28.69 20.27
N LYS A 465 -17.86 27.91 19.46
CA LYS A 465 -17.40 26.60 19.01
C LYS A 465 -16.18 26.71 18.09
N LYS A 466 -16.10 27.79 17.28
CA LYS A 466 -14.93 28.06 16.43
C LYS A 466 -13.71 28.42 17.27
N LEU A 467 -13.88 29.27 18.27
CA LEU A 467 -12.84 29.60 19.24
C LEU A 467 -12.35 28.36 19.98
N GLN A 468 -13.25 27.47 20.39
CA GLN A 468 -12.92 26.25 21.10
C GLN A 468 -12.12 25.28 20.21
N LEU A 469 -12.43 25.19 18.91
CA LEU A 469 -11.70 24.37 17.95
C LEU A 469 -10.27 24.92 17.69
N ILE A 470 -10.13 26.24 17.56
CA ILE A 470 -8.83 26.92 17.43
C ILE A 470 -7.97 26.65 18.67
N TRP A 471 -8.54 26.79 19.86
CA TRP A 471 -7.89 26.48 21.12
C TRP A 471 -7.40 25.03 21.21
N GLN A 472 -8.28 24.07 20.89
CA GLN A 472 -7.93 22.65 20.90
C GLN A 472 -6.78 22.32 19.92
N THR A 473 -6.69 23.04 18.80
CA THR A 473 -5.68 22.82 17.78
C THR A 473 -4.35 23.50 18.12
N LEU A 474 -4.38 24.73 18.63
CA LEU A 474 -3.19 25.50 18.96
C LEU A 474 -2.56 25.15 20.30
N THR A 475 -3.33 24.78 21.30
CA THR A 475 -2.84 24.53 22.65
C THR A 475 -1.69 23.49 22.70
N PRO A 476 -1.79 22.29 22.05
CA PRO A 476 -0.71 21.32 22.05
C PRO A 476 0.57 21.85 21.37
N TYR A 477 0.40 22.63 20.30
CA TYR A 477 1.51 23.23 19.56
C TYR A 477 2.24 24.27 20.41
N LEU A 478 1.51 25.24 20.99
CA LEU A 478 2.08 26.29 21.85
C LEU A 478 2.74 25.70 23.09
N GLN A 479 2.17 24.64 23.69
CA GLN A 479 2.78 23.91 24.79
C GLN A 479 4.09 23.24 24.40
N SER A 480 4.16 22.64 23.22
CA SER A 480 5.39 22.02 22.71
C SER A 480 6.50 23.08 22.51
N LYS A 481 6.17 24.24 21.91
CA LYS A 481 7.10 25.35 21.71
C LYS A 481 7.56 25.93 23.05
N LEU A 482 6.66 26.14 24.01
CA LEU A 482 6.99 26.59 25.36
C LEU A 482 7.96 25.63 26.05
N GLN A 483 7.71 24.32 26.00
CA GLN A 483 8.60 23.34 26.59
C GLN A 483 10.00 23.35 25.98
N ARG A 484 10.11 23.58 24.65
CA ARG A 484 11.41 23.75 23.99
C ARG A 484 12.12 25.00 24.49
N ALA A 485 11.43 26.15 24.48
CA ALA A 485 12.00 27.42 24.95
C ALA A 485 12.48 27.35 26.40
N LEU A 486 11.75 26.66 27.30
CA LEU A 486 12.14 26.48 28.69
C LEU A 486 13.39 25.58 28.87
N LYS A 487 13.59 24.61 27.96
CA LYS A 487 14.76 23.71 27.97
C LYS A 487 15.97 24.30 27.25
N ASP A 488 15.78 25.31 26.40
CA ASP A 488 16.85 25.91 25.60
C ASP A 488 17.79 26.72 26.51
N PRO A 489 19.11 26.40 26.53
CA PRO A 489 20.09 27.13 27.30
C PRO A 489 20.30 28.56 26.82
N SER A 490 20.00 28.88 25.54
CA SER A 490 20.15 30.21 24.96
C SER A 490 19.08 31.20 25.42
N VAL A 491 17.96 30.73 25.92
CA VAL A 491 16.85 31.56 26.42
C VAL A 491 17.13 31.97 27.86
N SER A 492 17.17 33.28 28.09
CA SER A 492 17.47 33.85 29.43
C SER A 492 16.44 33.45 30.48
N GLN A 493 16.88 33.38 31.76
CA GLN A 493 16.00 33.03 32.87
C GLN A 493 14.83 34.01 33.03
N GLU A 494 15.07 35.28 32.75
CA GLU A 494 14.06 36.32 32.82
C GLU A 494 12.97 36.12 31.76
N LYS A 495 13.37 35.74 30.53
CA LYS A 495 12.45 35.45 29.44
C LYS A 495 11.64 34.18 29.69
N LYS A 496 12.27 33.14 30.29
CA LYS A 496 11.55 31.90 30.76
C LYS A 496 10.49 32.24 31.80
N LYS A 497 10.78 33.17 32.72
CA LYS A 497 9.81 33.63 33.72
C LYS A 497 8.63 34.36 33.09
N GLN A 498 8.89 35.28 32.14
CA GLN A 498 7.87 35.99 31.39
C GLN A 498 6.95 35.04 30.61
N LEU A 499 7.50 33.99 29.94
CA LEU A 499 6.75 32.98 29.22
C LEU A 499 5.82 32.19 30.13
N LEU A 500 6.29 31.84 31.35
CA LEU A 500 5.48 31.11 32.33
C LEU A 500 4.36 31.99 32.93
N GLU A 501 4.60 33.28 33.09
CA GLU A 501 3.60 34.25 33.57
C GLU A 501 2.55 34.52 32.48
N ALA A 502 2.95 34.75 31.24
CA ALA A 502 2.03 34.91 30.10
C ALA A 502 1.13 33.66 29.92
N ARG A 503 1.70 32.44 30.03
CA ARG A 503 0.92 31.20 29.99
C ARG A 503 -0.19 31.10 31.04
N LYS A 504 0.02 31.67 32.24
CA LYS A 504 -0.98 31.62 33.33
C LYS A 504 -2.22 32.46 33.07
N LYS A 505 -2.10 33.47 32.17
CA LYS A 505 -3.20 34.35 31.80
C LYS A 505 -4.09 33.75 30.69
N ILE A 506 -3.54 32.80 29.97
CA ILE A 506 -4.17 32.07 28.89
C ILE A 506 -4.78 30.76 29.43
#